data_e56fc78b82d1592ae22085ab01030835
#
_entry.id   e56fc78b82d1592ae22085ab01030835
#
_cell.length_a   1.000
_cell.length_b   1.000
_cell.length_c   1.000
_cell.angle_alpha   90.00
_cell.angle_beta   90.00
_cell.angle_gamma   90.00
#
_symmetry.space_group_name_H-M   'P 1'
#
loop_
_entity.id
_entity.type
_entity.pdbx_description
1 polymer ?
#
loop_
_entity_poly.entity_id
_entity_poly.type
_entity_poly.pdbx_seq_one_letter_code
_entity_poly.pdbx_strand_id
1 'polypeptide(L)'
;ITMLTVFDFITTTEAVGNSLVIEEPELNCFPETQNKIIKHFVENNTLQSGNKNNKYKNQILITTHSPYILTSLNNLIYANQVGRNHHEETNSIIEDIYWLNADDVSAYLMLKDGTCESIIDKEGLIKAEKIDEVSRRLNEEFDSLQNLELGIKI
;
A
#
# COMPACT_ATOMS: atom_id res chain seq x y z
N ILE A 1 -17.84 -10.44 -5.93
CA ILE A 1 -18.15 -10.47 -7.37
C ILE A 1 -17.65 -9.19 -8.04
N THR A 2 -17.86 -8.01 -7.43
CA THR A 2 -17.48 -6.71 -8.01
C THR A 2 -15.97 -6.57 -8.23
N MET A 3 -15.14 -7.14 -7.36
CA MET A 3 -13.68 -7.09 -7.50
C MET A 3 -13.14 -7.88 -8.69
N LEU A 4 -13.70 -9.04 -9.01
CA LEU A 4 -13.28 -9.83 -10.18
C LEU A 4 -13.43 -9.02 -11.48
N THR A 5 -14.50 -8.25 -11.62
CA THR A 5 -14.77 -7.43 -12.80
C THR A 5 -13.76 -6.29 -12.99
N VAL A 6 -13.27 -5.70 -11.87
CA VAL A 6 -12.24 -4.66 -11.92
C VAL A 6 -10.89 -5.25 -12.33
N PHE A 7 -10.56 -6.44 -11.82
CA PHE A 7 -9.33 -7.16 -12.22
C PHE A 7 -9.33 -7.50 -13.71
N ASP A 8 -10.43 -8.01 -14.24
CA ASP A 8 -10.55 -8.29 -15.67
C ASP A 8 -10.38 -7.04 -16.52
N PHE A 9 -10.90 -5.89 -16.09
CA PHE A 9 -10.71 -4.62 -16.80
C PHE A 9 -9.24 -4.18 -16.83
N ILE A 10 -8.51 -4.31 -15.73
CA ILE A 10 -7.08 -3.97 -15.66
C ILE A 10 -6.23 -4.90 -16.55
N THR A 11 -6.58 -6.18 -16.60
CA THR A 11 -5.81 -7.20 -17.33
C THR A 11 -6.11 -7.24 -18.84
N THR A 12 -7.29 -6.80 -19.28
CA THR A 12 -7.76 -6.96 -20.66
C THR A 12 -7.62 -5.70 -21.52
N THR A 13 -7.39 -4.52 -20.92
CA THR A 13 -7.25 -3.29 -21.70
C THR A 13 -5.80 -3.07 -22.12
N GLU A 14 -5.51 -3.22 -23.42
CA GLU A 14 -4.24 -2.76 -24.05
C GLU A 14 -4.12 -1.23 -24.07
N ALA A 15 -4.98 -0.52 -23.39
CA ALA A 15 -5.04 0.93 -23.42
C ALA A 15 -3.92 1.55 -22.60
N VAL A 16 -3.14 2.37 -23.27
CA VAL A 16 -1.97 3.07 -22.79
C VAL A 16 -2.36 4.39 -22.14
N GLY A 17 -1.86 4.65 -20.93
CA GLY A 17 -2.08 5.93 -20.24
C GLY A 17 -3.43 6.05 -19.53
N ASN A 18 -3.97 4.95 -19.05
CA ASN A 18 -5.19 4.93 -18.26
C ASN A 18 -4.94 5.36 -16.81
N SER A 19 -5.94 6.06 -16.25
CA SER A 19 -6.02 6.30 -14.81
C SER A 19 -7.16 5.45 -14.24
N LEU A 20 -6.84 4.61 -13.26
CA LEU A 20 -7.80 3.79 -12.53
C LEU A 20 -7.94 4.34 -11.12
N VAL A 21 -9.16 4.59 -10.70
CA VAL A 21 -9.50 5.00 -9.33
C VAL A 21 -10.24 3.85 -8.66
N ILE A 22 -9.73 3.41 -7.52
CA ILE A 22 -10.29 2.30 -6.75
C ILE A 22 -10.52 2.79 -5.31
N GLU A 23 -11.77 2.75 -4.87
CA GLU A 23 -12.14 3.06 -3.50
C GLU A 23 -12.16 1.78 -2.67
N GLU A 24 -11.41 1.80 -1.55
CA GLU A 24 -11.38 0.76 -0.52
C GLU A 24 -11.32 -0.68 -1.11
N PRO A 25 -10.27 -1.03 -1.89
CA PRO A 25 -10.15 -2.36 -2.49
C PRO A 25 -10.12 -3.49 -1.45
N GLU A 26 -9.87 -3.16 -0.21
CA GLU A 26 -9.85 -4.07 0.93
C GLU A 26 -11.22 -4.45 1.49
N LEU A 27 -12.30 -3.78 1.09
CA LEU A 27 -13.63 -4.05 1.62
C LEU A 27 -13.98 -5.55 1.57
N ASN A 28 -14.33 -6.09 2.75
CA ASN A 28 -14.68 -7.51 2.94
C ASN A 28 -13.54 -8.50 2.61
N CYS A 29 -12.29 -8.03 2.59
CA CYS A 29 -11.12 -8.87 2.33
C CYS A 29 -10.29 -9.10 3.60
N PHE A 30 -9.87 -10.36 3.80
CA PHE A 30 -8.87 -10.69 4.82
C PHE A 30 -7.52 -10.05 4.48
N PRO A 31 -6.63 -9.78 5.49
CA PRO A 31 -5.33 -9.15 5.29
C PRO A 31 -4.46 -9.80 4.20
N GLU A 32 -4.44 -11.14 4.16
CA GLU A 32 -3.71 -11.88 3.11
C GLU A 32 -4.24 -11.59 1.70
N THR A 33 -5.56 -11.43 1.57
CA THR A 33 -6.18 -11.09 0.28
C THR A 33 -5.83 -9.68 -0.13
N GLN A 34 -5.76 -8.74 0.82
CA GLN A 34 -5.35 -7.37 0.57
C GLN A 34 -3.93 -7.30 0.02
N ASN A 35 -3.00 -8.07 0.59
CA ASN A 35 -1.64 -8.19 0.05
C ASN A 35 -1.62 -8.70 -1.40
N LYS A 36 -2.41 -9.73 -1.70
CA LYS A 36 -2.52 -10.27 -3.07
C LYS A 36 -3.09 -9.25 -4.05
N ILE A 37 -4.05 -8.44 -3.61
CA ILE A 37 -4.62 -7.35 -4.42
C ILE A 37 -3.54 -6.34 -4.81
N ILE A 38 -2.74 -5.90 -3.84
CA ILE A 38 -1.67 -4.93 -4.09
C ILE A 38 -0.60 -5.53 -5.03
N LYS A 39 -0.17 -6.76 -4.80
CA LYS A 39 0.75 -7.45 -5.69
C LYS A 39 0.23 -7.52 -7.12
N HIS A 40 -1.06 -7.86 -7.28
CA HIS A 40 -1.69 -7.93 -8.59
C HIS A 40 -1.73 -6.55 -9.29
N PHE A 41 -2.00 -5.46 -8.57
CA PHE A 41 -1.97 -4.12 -9.15
C PHE A 41 -0.56 -3.74 -9.62
N VAL A 42 0.46 -4.04 -8.81
CA VAL A 42 1.85 -3.74 -9.15
C VAL A 42 2.32 -4.56 -10.34
N GLU A 43 2.06 -5.87 -10.36
CA GLU A 43 2.40 -6.77 -11.45
C GLU A 43 1.82 -6.26 -12.78
N ASN A 44 0.51 -6.01 -12.84
CA ASN A 44 -0.14 -5.55 -14.06
C ASN A 44 0.35 -4.19 -14.53
N ASN A 45 0.63 -3.27 -13.59
CA ASN A 45 1.18 -1.96 -13.95
C ASN A 45 2.60 -2.09 -14.50
N THR A 46 3.42 -2.97 -13.93
CA THR A 46 4.79 -3.23 -14.37
C THR A 46 4.85 -3.90 -15.74
N LEU A 47 4.04 -4.93 -15.97
CA LEU A 47 3.98 -5.64 -17.25
C LEU A 47 3.56 -4.72 -18.40
N GLN A 48 2.59 -3.83 -18.16
CA GLN A 48 2.14 -2.87 -19.17
C GLN A 48 3.16 -1.75 -19.42
N SER A 49 3.96 -1.38 -18.40
CA SER A 49 5.03 -0.38 -18.51
C SER A 49 6.28 -0.93 -19.23
N GLY A 50 6.45 -2.23 -19.33
CA GLY A 50 7.61 -2.91 -19.93
C GLY A 50 7.77 -2.73 -21.45
N ASN A 51 6.76 -2.19 -22.13
CA ASN A 51 6.89 -1.82 -23.52
C ASN A 51 7.68 -0.49 -23.62
N LYS A 52 8.99 -0.58 -23.96
CA LYS A 52 9.92 0.56 -24.05
C LYS A 52 9.46 1.72 -24.96
N ASN A 53 8.46 1.49 -25.79
CA ASN A 53 7.85 2.50 -26.67
C ASN A 53 6.66 3.20 -26.00
N ASN A 54 6.27 2.81 -24.79
CA ASN A 54 5.09 3.36 -24.14
C ASN A 54 5.45 4.66 -23.39
N LYS A 55 5.09 5.79 -23.96
CA LYS A 55 5.34 7.14 -23.42
C LYS A 55 4.46 7.44 -22.19
N TYR A 56 3.44 6.67 -21.95
CA TYR A 56 2.45 6.92 -20.90
C TYR A 56 2.39 5.74 -19.93
N LYS A 57 2.66 5.98 -18.65
CA LYS A 57 2.45 5.01 -17.57
C LYS A 57 0.97 5.01 -17.16
N ASN A 58 0.43 3.84 -16.85
CA ASN A 58 -0.87 3.75 -16.20
C ASN A 58 -0.74 4.28 -14.75
N GLN A 59 -1.79 4.94 -14.28
CA GLN A 59 -1.86 5.47 -12.93
C GLN A 59 -2.96 4.73 -12.17
N ILE A 60 -2.68 4.37 -10.93
CA ILE A 60 -3.66 3.78 -10.03
C ILE A 60 -3.76 4.69 -8.81
N LEU A 61 -4.97 5.18 -8.54
CA LEU A 61 -5.31 5.90 -7.33
C LEU A 61 -6.14 4.96 -6.44
N ILE A 62 -5.68 4.75 -5.22
CA ILE A 62 -6.37 3.90 -4.24
C ILE A 62 -6.73 4.77 -3.03
N THR A 63 -7.99 4.75 -2.60
CA THR A 63 -8.38 5.22 -1.28
C THR A 63 -8.48 4.02 -0.34
N THR A 64 -7.96 4.14 0.88
CA THR A 64 -7.95 3.03 1.83
C THR A 64 -7.94 3.52 3.28
N HIS A 65 -8.53 2.73 4.17
CA HIS A 65 -8.41 2.85 5.62
C HIS A 65 -7.61 1.69 6.23
N SER A 66 -7.06 0.80 5.39
CA SER A 66 -6.39 -0.40 5.85
C SER A 66 -4.89 -0.21 6.05
N PRO A 67 -4.36 -0.43 7.26
CA PRO A 67 -2.93 -0.47 7.50
C PRO A 67 -2.25 -1.61 6.72
N TYR A 68 -2.96 -2.69 6.41
CA TYR A 68 -2.41 -3.82 5.66
C TYR A 68 -2.11 -3.48 4.20
N ILE A 69 -2.92 -2.63 3.57
CA ILE A 69 -2.65 -2.10 2.22
C ILE A 69 -1.35 -1.31 2.24
N LEU A 70 -1.17 -0.40 3.21
CA LEU A 70 0.03 0.43 3.31
C LEU A 70 1.28 -0.39 3.63
N THR A 71 1.16 -1.36 4.56
CA THR A 71 2.25 -2.28 4.89
C THR A 71 2.64 -3.13 3.68
N SER A 72 1.66 -3.59 2.90
CA SER A 72 1.93 -4.33 1.66
C SER A 72 2.71 -3.48 0.67
N LEU A 73 2.32 -2.24 0.43
CA LEU A 73 3.05 -1.31 -0.43
C LEU A 73 4.48 -1.06 0.07
N ASN A 74 4.65 -0.82 1.38
CA ASN A 74 5.97 -0.64 2.00
C ASN A 74 6.88 -1.85 1.79
N ASN A 75 6.36 -3.07 1.94
CA ASN A 75 7.14 -4.27 1.70
C ASN A 75 7.64 -4.35 0.25
N LEU A 76 6.82 -3.97 -0.73
CA LEU A 76 7.20 -4.00 -2.15
C LEU A 76 8.22 -2.88 -2.48
N ILE A 77 8.07 -1.69 -1.88
CA ILE A 77 9.02 -0.58 -2.01
C ILE A 77 10.36 -0.99 -1.38
N TYR A 78 10.33 -1.54 -0.18
CA TYR A 78 11.54 -1.94 0.54
C TYR A 78 12.26 -3.09 -0.15
N ALA A 79 11.52 -4.04 -0.71
CA ALA A 79 12.10 -5.11 -1.53
C ALA A 79 12.89 -4.55 -2.74
N ASN A 80 12.37 -3.52 -3.41
CA ASN A 80 13.10 -2.85 -4.50
C ASN A 80 14.40 -2.20 -3.99
N GLN A 81 14.37 -1.54 -2.82
CA GLN A 81 15.54 -0.89 -2.25
C GLN A 81 16.63 -1.90 -1.86
N VAL A 82 16.25 -2.97 -1.14
CA VAL A 82 17.18 -4.03 -0.70
C VAL A 82 17.68 -4.84 -1.88
N GLY A 83 16.80 -5.14 -2.83
CA GLY A 83 17.12 -5.95 -4.01
C GLY A 83 18.17 -5.34 -4.94
N ARG A 84 18.45 -4.02 -4.84
CA ARG A 84 19.55 -3.39 -5.58
C ARG A 84 20.92 -3.97 -5.22
N ASN A 85 21.10 -4.44 -3.98
CA ASN A 85 22.37 -5.01 -3.48
C ASN A 85 22.28 -6.51 -3.18
N HIS A 86 21.07 -7.05 -2.99
CA HIS A 86 20.79 -8.42 -2.55
C HIS A 86 19.66 -9.03 -3.39
N HIS A 87 19.84 -9.05 -4.72
CA HIS A 87 18.76 -9.41 -5.66
C HIS A 87 18.22 -10.81 -5.41
N GLU A 88 19.07 -11.82 -5.39
CA GLU A 88 18.68 -13.24 -5.28
C GLU A 88 17.99 -13.55 -3.96
N GLU A 89 18.54 -13.03 -2.85
CA GLU A 89 17.99 -13.22 -1.52
C GLU A 89 16.64 -12.52 -1.38
N THR A 90 16.55 -11.29 -1.89
CA THR A 90 15.30 -10.51 -1.85
C THR A 90 14.23 -11.14 -2.72
N ASN A 91 14.61 -11.59 -3.92
CA ASN A 91 13.71 -12.27 -4.86
C ASN A 91 13.16 -13.59 -4.29
N SER A 92 13.91 -14.26 -3.43
CA SER A 92 13.43 -15.47 -2.72
C SER A 92 12.35 -15.16 -1.67
N ILE A 93 12.25 -13.91 -1.20
CA ILE A 93 11.27 -13.46 -0.20
C ILE A 93 10.06 -12.82 -0.91
N ILE A 94 10.34 -11.91 -1.83
CA ILE A 94 9.34 -11.22 -2.66
C ILE A 94 9.88 -11.20 -4.09
N GLU A 95 9.16 -11.84 -5.01
CA GLU A 95 9.53 -11.90 -6.43
C GLU A 95 9.68 -10.49 -7.02
N ASP A 96 10.69 -10.30 -7.87
CA ASP A 96 11.09 -9.00 -8.41
C ASP A 96 10.02 -8.35 -9.29
N ILE A 97 9.12 -9.14 -9.84
CA ILE A 97 7.95 -8.64 -10.60
C ILE A 97 7.03 -7.74 -9.74
N TYR A 98 7.06 -7.91 -8.42
CA TYR A 98 6.28 -7.11 -7.47
C TYR A 98 7.05 -5.91 -6.89
N TRP A 99 8.34 -5.74 -7.20
CA TRP A 99 9.13 -4.67 -6.61
C TRP A 99 8.68 -3.31 -7.15
N LEU A 100 8.47 -2.39 -6.24
CA LEU A 100 7.91 -1.07 -6.52
C LEU A 100 8.94 0.02 -6.28
N ASN A 101 9.19 0.88 -7.28
CA ASN A 101 10.08 2.00 -7.08
C ASN A 101 9.40 3.08 -6.23
N ALA A 102 10.06 3.54 -5.17
CA ALA A 102 9.57 4.61 -4.30
C ALA A 102 9.20 5.89 -5.07
N ASP A 103 9.95 6.22 -6.13
CA ASP A 103 9.71 7.40 -6.97
C ASP A 103 8.39 7.31 -7.79
N ASP A 104 7.84 6.11 -7.94
CA ASP A 104 6.57 5.88 -8.63
C ASP A 104 5.36 5.88 -7.66
N VAL A 105 5.59 6.14 -6.36
CA VAL A 105 4.55 6.10 -5.32
C VAL A 105 4.38 7.46 -4.66
N SER A 106 3.12 7.84 -4.45
CA SER A 106 2.75 8.99 -3.61
C SER A 106 1.66 8.56 -2.64
N ALA A 107 1.76 8.97 -1.39
CA ALA A 107 0.76 8.68 -0.37
C ALA A 107 0.40 9.95 0.41
N TYR A 108 -0.90 10.15 0.61
CA TYR A 108 -1.44 11.32 1.28
C TYR A 108 -2.48 10.90 2.33
N LEU A 109 -2.45 11.57 3.47
CA LEU A 109 -3.49 11.48 4.49
C LEU A 109 -4.48 12.63 4.31
N MET A 110 -5.77 12.30 4.19
CA MET A 110 -6.86 13.29 4.20
C MET A 110 -7.17 13.69 5.64
N LEU A 111 -7.10 14.98 5.92
CA LEU A 111 -7.38 15.54 7.25
C LEU A 111 -8.85 15.96 7.38
N LYS A 112 -9.32 16.11 8.63
CA LYS A 112 -10.72 16.46 8.94
C LYS A 112 -11.16 17.82 8.40
N ASP A 113 -10.22 18.72 8.16
CA ASP A 113 -10.46 20.05 7.58
C ASP A 113 -10.52 20.04 6.05
N GLY A 114 -10.39 18.86 5.43
CA GLY A 114 -10.42 18.68 3.98
C GLY A 114 -9.06 18.91 3.29
N THR A 115 -8.01 19.22 4.04
CA THR A 115 -6.66 19.28 3.50
C THR A 115 -6.03 17.90 3.43
N CYS A 116 -4.90 17.75 2.72
CA CYS A 116 -4.13 16.53 2.68
C CYS A 116 -2.65 16.81 2.94
N GLU A 117 -1.99 15.88 3.61
CA GLU A 117 -0.55 15.91 3.85
C GLU A 117 0.12 14.66 3.29
N SER A 118 1.34 14.82 2.75
CA SER A 118 2.12 13.67 2.33
C SER A 118 2.59 12.87 3.54
N ILE A 119 2.40 11.56 3.47
CA ILE A 119 2.83 10.60 4.49
C ILE A 119 4.00 9.72 4.01
N ILE A 120 4.72 10.14 2.97
CA ILE A 120 5.98 9.52 2.57
C ILE A 120 7.12 10.08 3.44
N ASP A 121 7.98 9.20 3.95
CA ASP A 121 9.19 9.58 4.70
C ASP A 121 10.39 9.86 3.77
N LYS A 122 11.56 10.11 4.37
CA LYS A 122 12.79 10.42 3.63
C LYS A 122 13.40 9.21 2.92
N GLU A 123 13.06 8.02 3.38
CA GLU A 123 13.44 6.73 2.81
C GLU A 123 12.50 6.30 1.67
N GLY A 124 11.43 7.06 1.41
CA GLY A 124 10.41 6.77 0.40
C GLY A 124 9.37 5.75 0.87
N LEU A 125 9.27 5.49 2.16
CA LEU A 125 8.28 4.59 2.75
C LEU A 125 7.05 5.36 3.26
N ILE A 126 5.91 4.69 3.28
CA ILE A 126 4.64 5.23 3.77
C ILE A 126 4.61 5.14 5.30
N LYS A 127 4.33 6.24 5.98
CA LYS A 127 4.17 6.30 7.45
C LYS A 127 2.82 5.69 7.86
N ALA A 128 2.76 4.36 7.92
CA ALA A 128 1.54 3.62 8.24
C ALA A 128 1.04 3.90 9.67
N GLU A 129 1.92 4.33 10.60
CA GLU A 129 1.58 4.66 11.99
C GLU A 129 0.54 5.79 12.10
N LYS A 130 0.47 6.67 11.10
CA LYS A 130 -0.51 7.76 11.09
C LYS A 130 -1.95 7.28 10.93
N ILE A 131 -2.17 6.13 10.31
CA ILE A 131 -3.50 5.50 10.21
C ILE A 131 -3.82 4.72 11.48
N ASP A 132 -2.81 4.20 12.15
CA ASP A 132 -2.96 3.38 13.36
C ASP A 132 -3.05 4.21 14.67
N GLU A 133 -3.10 5.54 14.57
CA GLU A 133 -3.19 6.42 15.75
C GLU A 133 -4.41 6.12 16.61
N VAL A 134 -5.51 5.68 16.01
CA VAL A 134 -6.73 5.29 16.75
C VAL A 134 -6.47 4.02 17.56
N SER A 135 -5.85 3.00 16.97
CA SER A 135 -5.49 1.75 17.67
C SER A 135 -4.52 2.03 18.81
N ARG A 136 -3.53 2.91 18.58
CA ARG A 136 -2.59 3.33 19.62
C ARG A 136 -3.31 4.00 20.80
N ARG A 137 -4.23 4.94 20.53
CA ARG A 137 -5.01 5.62 21.58
C ARG A 137 -5.88 4.65 22.36
N LEU A 138 -6.53 3.70 21.70
CA LEU A 138 -7.34 2.66 22.37
C LEU A 138 -6.48 1.76 23.25
N ASN A 139 -5.27 1.41 22.82
CA ASN A 139 -4.33 0.67 23.65
C ASN A 139 -3.87 1.48 24.88
N GLU A 140 -3.57 2.78 24.71
CA GLU A 140 -3.25 3.67 25.84
C GLU A 140 -4.39 3.79 26.85
N GLU A 141 -5.65 3.86 26.38
CA GLU A 141 -6.83 3.83 27.24
C GLU A 141 -6.91 2.51 28.03
N PHE A 142 -6.68 1.36 27.36
CA PHE A 142 -6.68 0.05 27.97
C PHE A 142 -5.57 -0.07 29.03
N ASP A 143 -4.33 0.33 28.69
CA ASP A 143 -3.19 0.31 29.60
C ASP A 143 -3.44 1.19 30.83
N SER A 144 -4.08 2.34 30.65
CA SER A 144 -4.46 3.23 31.75
C SER A 144 -5.46 2.57 32.69
N LEU A 145 -6.45 1.87 32.17
CA LEU A 145 -7.42 1.12 32.97
C LEU A 145 -6.75 -0.03 33.73
N GLN A 146 -5.84 -0.75 33.09
CA GLN A 146 -5.08 -1.82 33.70
C GLN A 146 -4.18 -1.32 34.85
N ASN A 147 -3.52 -0.17 34.64
CA ASN A 147 -2.71 0.48 35.69
C ASN A 147 -3.56 0.89 36.89
N LEU A 148 -4.78 1.40 36.66
CA LEU A 148 -5.71 1.70 37.73
C LEU A 148 -6.12 0.44 38.53
N GLU A 149 -6.40 -0.67 37.86
CA GLU A 149 -6.73 -1.94 38.50
C GLU A 149 -5.57 -2.45 39.36
N LEU A 150 -4.33 -2.29 38.89
CA LEU A 150 -3.10 -2.69 39.60
C LEU A 150 -2.67 -1.70 40.71
N GLY A 151 -3.38 -0.58 40.88
CA GLY A 151 -3.03 0.47 41.83
C GLY A 151 -1.76 1.25 41.49
N ILE A 152 -1.33 1.18 40.25
CA ILE A 152 -0.19 1.95 39.71
C ILE A 152 -0.68 3.37 39.42
N LYS A 153 -0.12 4.37 40.12
CA LYS A 153 -0.41 5.78 39.81
C LYS A 153 0.15 6.14 38.44
N ILE A 154 -0.73 6.68 37.60
CA ILE A 154 -0.38 7.25 36.30
C ILE A 154 0.33 8.59 36.51
#